data_9fe707f959ba24b990c664a8366811d6
#
_entry.id   9fe707f959ba24b990c664a8366811d6
#
_cell.length_a   1.000
_cell.length_b   1.000
_cell.length_c   1.000
_cell.angle_alpha   90.00
_cell.angle_beta   90.00
_cell.angle_gamma   90.00
#
_symmetry.space_group_name_H-M   'P 1'
#
loop_
_entity.id
_entity.type
_entity.pdbx_description
1 polymer ?
#
loop_
_entity_poly.entity_id
_entity_poly.type
_entity_poly.pdbx_seq_one_letter_code
_entity_poly.pdbx_strand_id
1 'polypeptide(L)'
;MISPNYTLYDNSLGIALVLMLFFAFYFLLAKTPDKRIFSNYLMSRRLMAGALLALSANYSVHLFVAPRFLWKEAAIMMNLSTYYLTYWLFNCAFMVLLKPHYFTVRRFLMHIAGWLAYVLLSIVLLLGVSKGTMQHAAIALMALWLIAYGICLSRNIILTYRRAVRLFDDMHSEDIGAYIHWMSIFTWWALIYGVGCGLLTFLPDCFVFLWILSSIPFYIYLYCSYLNYLLFYEQVESILEKEMMEETSQTLNCNEHDDALLPTYHATIKERLDKWITADGYTLQGLTIEELAATLVTNRTYLSSYIKMVYHVSFREWIAELRIAYAKQQLVQHPELTVAAISEASGFLSLSYFTKIFTTKEGCPPSKWRKRAIANG
;
A
#
# COMPACT_ATOMS: atom_id res chain seq x y z
N MET A 1 18.30 -21.60 -39.12
CA MET A 1 17.35 -22.08 -38.09
C MET A 1 17.45 -21.16 -36.90
N ILE A 2 16.39 -20.41 -36.60
CA ILE A 2 16.30 -19.58 -35.40
C ILE A 2 16.23 -20.54 -34.19
N SER A 3 17.08 -20.35 -33.19
CA SER A 3 17.07 -21.24 -32.03
C SER A 3 15.71 -21.20 -31.32
N PRO A 4 15.18 -22.31 -30.78
CA PRO A 4 13.89 -22.34 -30.06
C PRO A 4 13.81 -21.32 -28.93
N ASN A 5 14.92 -20.99 -28.30
CA ASN A 5 15.04 -20.02 -27.24
C ASN A 5 14.80 -18.58 -27.72
N TYR A 6 15.15 -18.24 -28.96
CA TYR A 6 14.88 -16.92 -29.55
C TYR A 6 13.36 -16.70 -29.73
N THR A 7 12.67 -17.71 -30.25
CA THR A 7 11.22 -17.67 -30.46
C THR A 7 10.46 -17.52 -29.13
N LEU A 8 10.88 -18.20 -28.06
CA LEU A 8 10.26 -18.08 -26.73
C LEU A 8 10.48 -16.69 -26.13
N TYR A 9 11.67 -16.13 -26.32
CA TYR A 9 11.99 -14.79 -25.85
C TYR A 9 11.11 -13.73 -26.53
N ASP A 10 11.02 -13.75 -27.87
CA ASP A 10 10.23 -12.79 -28.64
C ASP A 10 8.72 -12.91 -28.33
N ASN A 11 8.20 -14.14 -28.24
CA ASN A 11 6.82 -14.38 -27.88
C ASN A 11 6.50 -13.84 -26.46
N SER A 12 7.39 -14.06 -25.50
CA SER A 12 7.20 -13.57 -24.12
C SER A 12 7.23 -12.04 -24.06
N LEU A 13 8.14 -11.39 -24.81
CA LEU A 13 8.18 -9.93 -24.96
C LEU A 13 6.89 -9.39 -25.60
N GLY A 14 6.42 -10.03 -26.67
CA GLY A 14 5.21 -9.63 -27.38
C GLY A 14 3.97 -9.68 -26.47
N ILE A 15 3.79 -10.78 -25.72
CA ILE A 15 2.70 -10.96 -24.78
C ILE A 15 2.76 -9.89 -23.68
N ALA A 16 3.92 -9.71 -23.05
CA ALA A 16 4.09 -8.72 -21.99
C ALA A 16 3.90 -7.29 -22.50
N LEU A 17 4.37 -6.96 -23.68
CA LEU A 17 4.21 -5.65 -24.33
C LEU A 17 2.73 -5.31 -24.54
N VAL A 18 1.97 -6.22 -25.15
CA VAL A 18 0.53 -6.03 -25.40
C VAL A 18 -0.22 -5.81 -24.09
N LEU A 19 0.10 -6.60 -23.06
CA LEU A 19 -0.54 -6.51 -21.76
C LEU A 19 -0.23 -5.18 -21.05
N MET A 20 1.04 -4.75 -21.08
CA MET A 20 1.46 -3.46 -20.50
C MET A 20 0.81 -2.27 -21.20
N LEU A 21 0.74 -2.30 -22.56
CA LEU A 21 0.05 -1.25 -23.32
C LEU A 21 -1.44 -1.22 -23.00
N PHE A 22 -2.10 -2.38 -22.93
CA PHE A 22 -3.51 -2.46 -22.53
C PHE A 22 -3.75 -1.79 -21.18
N PHE A 23 -2.97 -2.14 -20.16
CA PHE A 23 -3.12 -1.56 -18.82
C PHE A 23 -2.75 -0.07 -18.79
N ALA A 24 -1.72 0.34 -19.51
CA ALA A 24 -1.33 1.75 -19.61
C ALA A 24 -2.48 2.60 -20.21
N PHE A 25 -3.06 2.18 -21.32
CA PHE A 25 -4.18 2.88 -21.95
C PHE A 25 -5.44 2.82 -21.09
N TYR A 26 -5.71 1.69 -20.43
CA TYR A 26 -6.80 1.63 -19.46
C TYR A 26 -6.64 2.67 -18.36
N PHE A 27 -5.46 2.76 -17.73
CA PHE A 27 -5.20 3.75 -16.68
C PHE A 27 -5.29 5.20 -17.17
N LEU A 28 -5.02 5.47 -18.43
CA LEU A 28 -5.17 6.80 -19.00
C LEU A 28 -6.63 7.14 -19.34
N LEU A 29 -7.37 6.21 -19.94
CA LEU A 29 -8.65 6.47 -20.60
C LEU A 29 -9.87 6.10 -19.75
N ALA A 30 -9.75 5.20 -18.76
CA ALA A 30 -10.90 4.79 -17.96
C ALA A 30 -11.47 5.99 -17.18
N LYS A 31 -12.79 6.10 -17.20
CA LYS A 31 -13.52 7.15 -16.48
C LYS A 31 -13.44 6.93 -14.96
N THR A 32 -13.38 8.01 -14.22
CA THR A 32 -13.51 8.07 -12.76
C THR A 32 -14.63 9.04 -12.42
N PRO A 33 -15.23 8.93 -11.23
CA PRO A 33 -16.20 9.93 -10.78
C PRO A 33 -15.60 11.35 -10.82
N ASP A 34 -16.39 12.32 -11.33
CA ASP A 34 -15.97 13.71 -11.41
C ASP A 34 -16.15 14.42 -10.07
N LYS A 35 -15.38 14.01 -9.08
CA LYS A 35 -15.34 14.61 -7.74
C LYS A 35 -13.89 15.01 -7.43
N ARG A 36 -13.72 16.16 -6.77
CA ARG A 36 -12.39 16.70 -6.39
C ARG A 36 -11.56 15.70 -5.59
N ILE A 37 -12.18 14.89 -4.75
CA ILE A 37 -11.53 13.88 -3.91
C ILE A 37 -10.73 12.85 -4.74
N PHE A 38 -11.12 12.58 -6.01
CA PHE A 38 -10.40 11.65 -6.89
C PHE A 38 -9.17 12.25 -7.58
N SER A 39 -8.78 13.50 -7.30
CA SER A 39 -7.62 14.15 -7.94
C SER A 39 -6.31 13.39 -7.75
N ASN A 40 -6.05 12.91 -6.52
CA ASN A 40 -4.86 12.12 -6.18
C ASN A 40 -4.91 10.72 -6.81
N TYR A 41 -6.09 10.09 -6.86
CA TYR A 41 -6.28 8.82 -7.56
C TYR A 41 -6.00 8.94 -9.07
N LEU A 42 -6.50 9.99 -9.71
CA LEU A 42 -6.24 10.29 -11.13
C LEU A 42 -4.75 10.54 -11.37
N MET A 43 -4.10 11.31 -10.50
CA MET A 43 -2.66 11.55 -10.59
C MET A 43 -1.87 10.25 -10.46
N SER A 44 -2.20 9.43 -9.49
CA SER A 44 -1.58 8.10 -9.28
C SER A 44 -1.73 7.21 -10.53
N ARG A 45 -2.92 7.15 -11.12
CA ARG A 45 -3.18 6.41 -12.37
C ARG A 45 -2.34 6.92 -13.54
N ARG A 46 -2.22 8.24 -13.73
CA ARG A 46 -1.40 8.84 -14.79
C ARG A 46 0.08 8.52 -14.62
N LEU A 47 0.59 8.55 -13.38
CA LEU A 47 1.96 8.16 -13.06
C LEU A 47 2.20 6.67 -13.33
N MET A 48 1.24 5.83 -12.96
CA MET A 48 1.28 4.39 -13.22
C MET A 48 1.27 4.08 -14.71
N ALA A 49 0.40 4.75 -15.48
CA ALA A 49 0.37 4.65 -16.92
C ALA A 49 1.72 5.08 -17.54
N GLY A 50 2.31 6.17 -17.06
CA GLY A 50 3.63 6.63 -17.50
C GLY A 50 4.73 5.58 -17.25
N ALA A 51 4.71 4.90 -16.10
CA ALA A 51 5.63 3.81 -15.80
C ALA A 51 5.46 2.62 -16.76
N LEU A 52 4.21 2.21 -17.01
CA LEU A 52 3.92 1.11 -17.95
C LEU A 52 4.28 1.47 -19.39
N LEU A 53 4.06 2.72 -19.82
CA LEU A 53 4.48 3.20 -21.16
C LEU A 53 6.00 3.22 -21.29
N ALA A 54 6.73 3.65 -20.26
CA ALA A 54 8.20 3.62 -20.29
C ALA A 54 8.74 2.17 -20.38
N LEU A 55 8.14 1.23 -19.65
CA LEU A 55 8.47 -0.21 -19.79
C LEU A 55 8.08 -0.75 -21.16
N SER A 56 6.92 -0.37 -21.69
CA SER A 56 6.48 -0.79 -23.04
C SER A 56 7.42 -0.29 -24.13
N ALA A 57 7.90 0.96 -24.01
CA ALA A 57 8.90 1.50 -24.93
C ALA A 57 10.21 0.70 -24.91
N ASN A 58 10.69 0.35 -23.71
CA ASN A 58 11.86 -0.51 -23.55
C ASN A 58 11.66 -1.90 -24.18
N TYR A 59 10.51 -2.55 -23.90
CA TYR A 59 10.19 -3.85 -24.47
C TYR A 59 10.02 -3.81 -26.00
N SER A 60 9.48 -2.71 -26.54
CA SER A 60 9.40 -2.49 -28.00
C SER A 60 10.78 -2.45 -28.64
N VAL A 61 11.74 -1.73 -28.02
CA VAL A 61 13.12 -1.70 -28.51
C VAL A 61 13.74 -3.10 -28.49
N HIS A 62 13.52 -3.88 -27.43
CA HIS A 62 14.00 -5.26 -27.34
C HIS A 62 13.38 -6.17 -28.40
N LEU A 63 12.09 -5.99 -28.70
CA LEU A 63 11.36 -6.81 -29.66
C LEU A 63 11.74 -6.48 -31.12
N PHE A 64 11.83 -5.18 -31.47
CA PHE A 64 12.02 -4.77 -32.87
C PHE A 64 13.49 -4.59 -33.27
N VAL A 65 14.35 -4.15 -32.34
CA VAL A 65 15.79 -3.87 -32.60
C VAL A 65 16.66 -5.00 -32.10
N ALA A 66 16.18 -5.81 -31.15
CA ALA A 66 16.91 -6.92 -30.53
C ALA A 66 18.32 -6.53 -30.02
N PRO A 67 18.49 -5.42 -29.30
CA PRO A 67 19.80 -4.86 -28.92
C PRO A 67 20.61 -5.83 -28.06
N ARG A 68 19.97 -6.75 -27.34
CA ARG A 68 20.61 -7.78 -26.53
C ARG A 68 21.52 -8.70 -27.33
N PHE A 69 21.19 -8.95 -28.59
CA PHE A 69 21.98 -9.80 -29.51
C PHE A 69 22.99 -9.00 -30.34
N LEU A 70 22.81 -7.67 -30.44
CA LEU A 70 23.72 -6.78 -31.16
C LEU A 70 24.82 -6.20 -30.26
N TRP A 71 24.40 -5.70 -29.10
CA TRP A 71 25.28 -5.05 -28.11
C TRP A 71 24.71 -5.25 -26.71
N LYS A 72 25.10 -6.34 -26.07
CA LYS A 72 24.54 -6.81 -24.78
C LYS A 72 24.69 -5.76 -23.65
N GLU A 73 25.84 -5.11 -23.56
CA GLU A 73 26.14 -4.12 -22.52
C GLU A 73 25.25 -2.87 -22.66
N ALA A 74 25.01 -2.43 -23.91
CA ALA A 74 24.09 -1.33 -24.17
C ALA A 74 22.64 -1.68 -23.80
N ALA A 75 22.19 -2.89 -24.14
CA ALA A 75 20.86 -3.38 -23.76
C ALA A 75 20.68 -3.44 -22.25
N ILE A 76 21.71 -3.85 -21.52
CA ILE A 76 21.71 -3.89 -20.05
C ILE A 76 21.60 -2.47 -19.48
N MET A 77 22.44 -1.52 -19.92
CA MET A 77 22.42 -0.14 -19.46
C MET A 77 21.09 0.55 -19.78
N MET A 78 20.49 0.27 -20.93
CA MET A 78 19.17 0.75 -21.32
C MET A 78 18.09 0.22 -20.33
N ASN A 79 18.13 -1.07 -19.99
CA ASN A 79 17.23 -1.66 -19.01
C ASN A 79 17.36 -1.02 -17.64
N LEU A 80 18.60 -0.89 -17.12
CA LEU A 80 18.85 -0.28 -15.83
C LEU A 80 18.33 1.18 -15.78
N SER A 81 18.55 1.94 -16.86
CA SER A 81 18.07 3.33 -16.97
C SER A 81 16.54 3.42 -17.01
N THR A 82 15.88 2.49 -17.72
CA THR A 82 14.40 2.41 -17.73
C THR A 82 13.86 2.03 -16.37
N TYR A 83 14.45 1.04 -15.69
CA TYR A 83 14.03 0.63 -14.35
C TYR A 83 14.23 1.73 -13.31
N TYR A 84 15.28 2.56 -13.42
CA TYR A 84 15.47 3.71 -12.55
C TYR A 84 14.28 4.69 -12.63
N LEU A 85 13.85 5.02 -13.84
CA LEU A 85 12.70 5.90 -14.07
C LEU A 85 11.39 5.27 -13.57
N THR A 86 11.16 4.01 -13.91
CA THR A 86 9.91 3.32 -13.57
C THR A 86 9.76 3.07 -12.08
N TYR A 87 10.84 2.78 -11.35
CA TYR A 87 10.82 2.67 -9.89
C TYR A 87 10.34 3.96 -9.23
N TRP A 88 10.87 5.08 -9.69
CA TRP A 88 10.41 6.36 -9.18
C TRP A 88 8.93 6.63 -9.51
N LEU A 89 8.50 6.34 -10.74
CA LEU A 89 7.10 6.53 -11.14
C LEU A 89 6.15 5.65 -10.32
N PHE A 90 6.49 4.38 -10.10
CA PHE A 90 5.72 3.48 -9.22
C PHE A 90 5.69 3.99 -7.78
N ASN A 91 6.84 4.38 -7.24
CA ASN A 91 6.91 4.97 -5.91
C ASN A 91 6.03 6.22 -5.80
N CYS A 92 6.12 7.13 -6.77
CA CYS A 92 5.36 8.37 -6.78
C CYS A 92 3.85 8.09 -6.86
N ALA A 93 3.42 7.12 -7.68
CA ALA A 93 2.02 6.72 -7.79
C ALA A 93 1.44 6.28 -6.45
N PHE A 94 2.16 5.46 -5.68
CA PHE A 94 1.70 5.00 -4.37
C PHE A 94 1.82 6.08 -3.28
N MET A 95 2.89 6.87 -3.32
CA MET A 95 3.06 7.96 -2.36
C MET A 95 1.96 9.01 -2.48
N VAL A 96 1.46 9.28 -3.70
CA VAL A 96 0.33 10.19 -3.93
C VAL A 96 -0.97 9.64 -3.31
N LEU A 97 -1.17 8.31 -3.29
CA LEU A 97 -2.34 7.67 -2.65
C LEU A 97 -2.24 7.61 -1.12
N LEU A 98 -1.02 7.53 -0.57
CA LEU A 98 -0.79 7.40 0.87
C LEU A 98 -0.58 8.75 1.57
N LYS A 99 -0.15 9.77 0.83
CA LYS A 99 0.16 11.09 1.36
C LYS A 99 -0.37 12.15 0.40
N PRO A 100 -1.52 12.78 0.69
CA PRO A 100 -2.03 13.91 -0.08
C PRO A 100 -0.94 14.98 -0.28
N HIS A 101 -0.94 15.66 -1.43
CA HIS A 101 0.05 16.68 -1.80
C HIS A 101 1.52 16.22 -1.86
N TYR A 102 1.79 14.90 -1.94
CA TYR A 102 3.16 14.39 -2.09
C TYR A 102 3.82 14.86 -3.39
N PHE A 103 3.05 14.94 -4.48
CA PHE A 103 3.56 15.33 -5.80
C PHE A 103 3.76 16.84 -5.87
N THR A 104 5.03 17.26 -5.98
CA THR A 104 5.40 18.66 -6.19
C THR A 104 6.33 18.78 -7.39
N VAL A 105 6.23 19.90 -8.12
CA VAL A 105 7.08 20.16 -9.30
C VAL A 105 8.58 20.07 -8.94
N ARG A 106 8.98 20.57 -7.77
CA ARG A 106 10.37 20.49 -7.31
C ARG A 106 10.85 19.05 -7.16
N ARG A 107 10.04 18.16 -6.55
CA ARG A 107 10.39 16.74 -6.41
C ARG A 107 10.44 16.05 -7.76
N PHE A 108 9.47 16.33 -8.63
CA PHE A 108 9.46 15.82 -9.99
C PHE A 108 10.75 16.18 -10.73
N LEU A 109 11.14 17.45 -10.75
CA LEU A 109 12.36 17.91 -11.42
C LEU A 109 13.62 17.30 -10.83
N MET A 110 13.71 17.15 -9.49
CA MET A 110 14.86 16.49 -8.85
C MET A 110 15.03 15.03 -9.30
N HIS A 111 13.93 14.27 -9.36
CA HIS A 111 14.00 12.86 -9.77
C HIS A 111 14.28 12.71 -11.28
N ILE A 112 13.71 13.57 -12.12
CA ILE A 112 14.04 13.61 -13.55
C ILE A 112 15.51 13.98 -13.76
N ALA A 113 16.02 14.98 -13.06
CA ALA A 113 17.45 15.34 -13.12
C ALA A 113 18.34 14.16 -12.68
N GLY A 114 17.97 13.46 -11.61
CA GLY A 114 18.66 12.25 -11.15
C GLY A 114 18.64 11.13 -12.18
N TRP A 115 17.52 10.91 -12.84
CA TRP A 115 17.40 9.94 -13.93
C TRP A 115 18.25 10.32 -15.14
N LEU A 116 18.22 11.59 -15.56
CA LEU A 116 19.05 12.11 -16.67
C LEU A 116 20.54 11.95 -16.36
N ALA A 117 20.96 12.27 -15.12
CA ALA A 117 22.34 12.06 -14.67
C ALA A 117 22.74 10.58 -14.72
N TYR A 118 21.84 9.66 -14.31
CA TYR A 118 22.05 8.21 -14.39
C TYR A 118 22.21 7.74 -15.85
N VAL A 119 21.34 8.21 -16.76
CA VAL A 119 21.41 7.91 -18.20
C VAL A 119 22.73 8.44 -18.79
N LEU A 120 23.08 9.69 -18.51
CA LEU A 120 24.31 10.30 -19.00
C LEU A 120 25.54 9.52 -18.52
N LEU A 121 25.58 9.20 -17.23
CA LEU A 121 26.67 8.38 -16.68
C LEU A 121 26.74 7.01 -17.32
N SER A 122 25.58 6.35 -17.57
CA SER A 122 25.51 5.07 -18.29
C SER A 122 26.11 5.15 -19.67
N ILE A 123 25.84 6.24 -20.41
CA ILE A 123 26.41 6.47 -21.76
C ILE A 123 27.92 6.69 -21.68
N VAL A 124 28.37 7.55 -20.73
CA VAL A 124 29.82 7.82 -20.54
C VAL A 124 30.59 6.55 -20.19
N LEU A 125 30.06 5.71 -19.30
CA LEU A 125 30.67 4.43 -18.93
C LEU A 125 30.69 3.44 -20.10
N LEU A 126 29.63 3.41 -20.90
CA LEU A 126 29.52 2.50 -22.04
C LEU A 126 30.51 2.84 -23.17
N LEU A 127 30.72 4.13 -23.42
CA LEU A 127 31.58 4.62 -24.50
C LEU A 127 33.04 4.87 -24.06
N GLY A 128 33.25 5.31 -22.81
CA GLY A 128 34.55 5.73 -22.30
C GLY A 128 35.37 4.65 -21.62
N VAL A 129 34.72 3.54 -21.17
CA VAL A 129 35.43 2.46 -20.50
C VAL A 129 35.81 1.36 -21.48
N SER A 130 37.03 0.85 -21.41
CA SER A 130 37.50 -0.23 -22.26
C SER A 130 36.64 -1.50 -22.09
N LYS A 131 36.34 -2.17 -23.23
CA LYS A 131 35.59 -3.42 -23.23
C LYS A 131 36.31 -4.49 -22.41
N GLY A 132 35.55 -5.28 -21.65
CA GLY A 132 36.05 -6.35 -20.79
C GLY A 132 35.73 -6.16 -19.32
N THR A 133 36.64 -6.62 -18.46
CA THR A 133 36.41 -6.65 -16.98
C THR A 133 36.03 -5.28 -16.37
N MET A 134 36.65 -4.22 -16.85
CA MET A 134 36.37 -2.85 -16.37
C MET A 134 34.95 -2.42 -16.72
N GLN A 135 34.48 -2.73 -17.94
CA GLN A 135 33.12 -2.40 -18.35
C GLN A 135 32.07 -3.22 -17.57
N HIS A 136 32.35 -4.50 -17.31
CA HIS A 136 31.47 -5.32 -16.46
C HIS A 136 31.41 -4.80 -15.00
N ALA A 137 32.54 -4.35 -14.47
CA ALA A 137 32.58 -3.70 -13.14
C ALA A 137 31.76 -2.40 -13.11
N ALA A 138 31.83 -1.57 -14.16
CA ALA A 138 31.03 -0.35 -14.28
C ALA A 138 29.52 -0.67 -14.33
N ILE A 139 29.10 -1.67 -15.12
CA ILE A 139 27.71 -2.15 -15.17
C ILE A 139 27.25 -2.64 -13.80
N ALA A 140 28.09 -3.42 -13.11
CA ALA A 140 27.76 -3.90 -11.76
C ALA A 140 27.58 -2.76 -10.74
N LEU A 141 28.40 -1.72 -10.80
CA LEU A 141 28.24 -0.51 -9.96
C LEU A 141 26.91 0.21 -10.26
N MET A 142 26.56 0.36 -11.53
CA MET A 142 25.29 0.96 -11.93
C MET A 142 24.09 0.12 -11.46
N ALA A 143 24.18 -1.22 -11.56
CA ALA A 143 23.16 -2.13 -11.04
C ALA A 143 23.04 -2.03 -9.51
N LEU A 144 24.15 -1.98 -8.77
CA LEU A 144 24.15 -1.77 -7.31
C LEU A 144 23.53 -0.44 -6.91
N TRP A 145 23.80 0.63 -7.65
CA TRP A 145 23.15 1.93 -7.42
C TRP A 145 21.64 1.82 -7.59
N LEU A 146 21.17 1.18 -8.70
CA LEU A 146 19.75 0.96 -8.93
C LEU A 146 19.09 0.15 -7.80
N ILE A 147 19.73 -0.91 -7.33
CA ILE A 147 19.25 -1.74 -6.21
C ILE A 147 19.14 -0.90 -4.94
N ALA A 148 20.16 -0.14 -4.58
CA ALA A 148 20.15 0.73 -3.41
C ALA A 148 19.03 1.79 -3.52
N TYR A 149 18.86 2.38 -4.69
CA TYR A 149 17.79 3.34 -4.97
C TYR A 149 16.41 2.70 -4.81
N GLY A 150 16.18 1.51 -5.38
CA GLY A 150 14.93 0.77 -5.24
C GLY A 150 14.60 0.41 -3.79
N ILE A 151 15.61 -0.02 -3.01
CA ILE A 151 15.46 -0.30 -1.57
C ILE A 151 15.05 0.97 -0.80
N CYS A 152 15.70 2.11 -1.07
CA CYS A 152 15.37 3.38 -0.44
C CYS A 152 13.92 3.82 -0.74
N LEU A 153 13.49 3.71 -2.00
CA LEU A 153 12.12 4.03 -2.41
C LEU A 153 11.09 3.10 -1.75
N SER A 154 11.34 1.79 -1.78
CA SER A 154 10.47 0.77 -1.17
C SER A 154 10.35 0.96 0.35
N ARG A 155 11.47 1.25 1.04
CA ARG A 155 11.46 1.58 2.47
C ARG A 155 10.57 2.78 2.77
N ASN A 156 10.65 3.83 1.94
CA ASN A 156 9.83 5.03 2.11
C ASN A 156 8.32 4.70 1.98
N ILE A 157 7.92 3.92 0.97
CA ILE A 157 6.52 3.48 0.82
C ILE A 157 6.07 2.69 2.04
N ILE A 158 6.86 1.69 2.46
CA ILE A 158 6.48 0.81 3.58
C ILE A 158 6.34 1.59 4.89
N LEU A 159 7.23 2.54 5.15
CA LEU A 159 7.13 3.39 6.35
C LEU A 159 5.88 4.28 6.30
N THR A 160 5.58 4.88 5.14
CA THR A 160 4.37 5.70 4.95
C THR A 160 3.11 4.86 5.04
N TYR A 161 3.08 3.68 4.42
CA TYR A 161 1.99 2.71 4.54
C TYR A 161 1.72 2.32 6.00
N ARG A 162 2.78 1.96 6.76
CA ARG A 162 2.63 1.60 8.19
C ARG A 162 2.12 2.77 9.03
N ARG A 163 2.47 4.02 8.68
CA ARG A 163 1.92 5.21 9.33
C ARG A 163 0.44 5.36 9.02
N ALA A 164 0.03 5.22 7.76
CA ALA A 164 -1.38 5.29 7.35
C ALA A 164 -2.24 4.21 8.02
N VAL A 165 -1.75 2.96 8.08
CA VAL A 165 -2.47 1.87 8.78
C VAL A 165 -2.65 2.18 10.25
N ARG A 166 -1.60 2.62 10.95
CA ARG A 166 -1.71 3.01 12.37
C ARG A 166 -2.71 4.13 12.59
N LEU A 167 -2.70 5.12 11.69
CA LEU A 167 -3.67 6.21 11.73
C LEU A 167 -5.11 5.67 11.63
N PHE A 168 -5.39 4.79 10.68
CA PHE A 168 -6.71 4.18 10.53
C PHE A 168 -7.12 3.37 11.77
N ASP A 169 -6.19 2.61 12.34
CA ASP A 169 -6.41 1.83 13.57
C ASP A 169 -6.70 2.71 14.80
N ASP A 170 -6.17 3.93 14.81
CA ASP A 170 -6.39 4.91 15.87
C ASP A 170 -7.70 5.71 15.69
N MET A 171 -8.25 5.78 14.48
CA MET A 171 -9.40 6.64 14.17
C MET A 171 -10.71 5.88 13.96
N HIS A 172 -10.65 4.65 13.46
CA HIS A 172 -11.82 3.87 13.07
C HIS A 172 -11.87 2.53 13.78
N SER A 173 -13.09 2.09 14.11
CA SER A 173 -13.33 0.75 14.66
C SER A 173 -13.23 -0.36 13.61
N GLU A 174 -13.22 -0.02 12.33
CA GLU A 174 -13.18 -0.96 11.20
C GLU A 174 -11.76 -1.11 10.60
N ASP A 175 -11.52 -2.24 9.90
CA ASP A 175 -10.22 -2.55 9.27
C ASP A 175 -10.05 -1.80 7.93
N ILE A 176 -9.95 -0.47 7.98
CA ILE A 176 -9.73 0.36 6.79
C ILE A 176 -8.34 0.12 6.19
N GLY A 177 -7.37 -0.22 7.02
CA GLY A 177 -6.02 -0.60 6.58
C GLY A 177 -6.00 -1.76 5.58
N ALA A 178 -7.01 -2.64 5.62
CA ALA A 178 -7.16 -3.72 4.65
C ALA A 178 -7.32 -3.21 3.20
N TYR A 179 -7.94 -2.04 3.00
CA TYR A 179 -8.16 -1.47 1.65
C TYR A 179 -6.89 -0.96 0.99
N ILE A 180 -5.84 -0.67 1.75
CA ILE A 180 -4.53 -0.25 1.25
C ILE A 180 -3.46 -1.35 1.33
N HIS A 181 -3.80 -2.54 1.85
CA HIS A 181 -2.84 -3.65 2.05
C HIS A 181 -2.18 -4.10 0.75
N TRP A 182 -2.89 -4.04 -0.38
CA TRP A 182 -2.36 -4.37 -1.70
C TRP A 182 -1.13 -3.53 -2.09
N MET A 183 -1.02 -2.29 -1.61
CA MET A 183 0.13 -1.42 -1.87
C MET A 183 1.40 -1.97 -1.22
N SER A 184 1.27 -2.57 -0.03
CA SER A 184 2.40 -3.25 0.64
C SER A 184 2.84 -4.49 -0.14
N ILE A 185 1.88 -5.34 -0.56
CA ILE A 185 2.17 -6.54 -1.37
C ILE A 185 2.86 -6.13 -2.67
N PHE A 186 2.32 -5.14 -3.37
CA PHE A 186 2.91 -4.64 -4.61
C PHE A 186 4.32 -4.09 -4.40
N THR A 187 4.56 -3.38 -3.30
CA THR A 187 5.89 -2.82 -3.00
C THR A 187 6.93 -3.92 -2.80
N TRP A 188 6.58 -5.01 -2.10
CA TRP A 188 7.46 -6.17 -1.94
C TRP A 188 7.73 -6.87 -3.28
N TRP A 189 6.71 -7.03 -4.12
CA TRP A 189 6.89 -7.57 -5.47
C TRP A 189 7.78 -6.67 -6.31
N ALA A 190 7.54 -5.36 -6.31
CA ALA A 190 8.38 -4.40 -7.04
C ALA A 190 9.83 -4.43 -6.56
N LEU A 191 10.08 -4.60 -5.27
CA LEU A 191 11.42 -4.77 -4.71
C LEU A 191 12.09 -6.07 -5.19
N ILE A 192 11.37 -7.20 -5.14
CA ILE A 192 11.87 -8.50 -5.61
C ILE A 192 12.21 -8.44 -7.10
N TYR A 193 11.30 -7.91 -7.92
CA TYR A 193 11.55 -7.74 -9.36
C TYR A 193 12.67 -6.74 -9.63
N GLY A 194 12.78 -5.70 -8.81
CA GLY A 194 13.82 -4.71 -8.95
C GLY A 194 15.21 -5.21 -8.64
N VAL A 195 15.36 -5.89 -7.54
CA VAL A 195 16.62 -6.57 -7.19
C VAL A 195 16.91 -7.68 -8.21
N GLY A 196 15.88 -8.46 -8.57
CA GLY A 196 15.97 -9.49 -9.56
C GLY A 196 16.44 -8.98 -10.93
N CYS A 197 15.91 -7.85 -11.40
CA CYS A 197 16.36 -7.23 -12.66
C CYS A 197 17.86 -6.89 -12.63
N GLY A 198 18.38 -6.39 -11.51
CA GLY A 198 19.80 -6.15 -11.35
C GLY A 198 20.64 -7.43 -11.43
N LEU A 199 20.17 -8.52 -10.82
CA LEU A 199 20.84 -9.83 -10.83
C LEU A 199 20.71 -10.54 -12.19
N LEU A 200 19.54 -10.46 -12.82
CA LEU A 200 19.22 -11.08 -14.10
C LEU A 200 19.96 -10.47 -15.29
N THR A 201 20.49 -9.27 -15.09
CA THR A 201 21.41 -8.65 -16.03
C THR A 201 22.57 -9.60 -16.40
N PHE A 202 22.96 -10.46 -15.46
CA PHE A 202 24.04 -11.44 -15.61
C PHE A 202 23.55 -12.86 -15.95
N LEU A 203 22.24 -13.09 -16.06
CA LEU A 203 21.69 -14.41 -16.40
C LEU A 203 21.95 -14.79 -17.87
N PRO A 204 22.14 -16.09 -18.14
CA PRO A 204 22.14 -16.63 -19.50
C PRO A 204 20.82 -16.28 -20.22
N ASP A 205 20.94 -15.95 -21.52
CA ASP A 205 19.81 -15.48 -22.34
C ASP A 205 18.66 -16.49 -22.42
N CYS A 206 18.93 -17.78 -22.23
CA CYS A 206 17.93 -18.84 -22.24
C CYS A 206 16.91 -18.78 -21.10
N PHE A 207 17.16 -18.04 -20.01
CA PHE A 207 16.25 -17.94 -18.87
C PHE A 207 15.48 -16.61 -18.80
N VAL A 208 15.81 -15.65 -19.66
CA VAL A 208 15.19 -14.31 -19.62
C VAL A 208 13.69 -14.35 -19.90
N PHE A 209 13.22 -15.25 -20.77
CA PHE A 209 11.80 -15.40 -21.05
C PHE A 209 10.99 -15.80 -19.81
N LEU A 210 11.53 -16.62 -18.90
CA LEU A 210 10.88 -17.00 -17.65
C LEU A 210 10.64 -15.77 -16.76
N TRP A 211 11.61 -14.87 -16.73
CA TRP A 211 11.46 -13.62 -15.99
C TRP A 211 10.37 -12.73 -16.57
N ILE A 212 10.34 -12.56 -17.89
CA ILE A 212 9.32 -11.77 -18.56
C ILE A 212 7.93 -12.35 -18.25
N LEU A 213 7.75 -13.67 -18.40
CA LEU A 213 6.49 -14.33 -18.11
C LEU A 213 6.09 -14.20 -16.62
N SER A 214 7.06 -14.29 -15.71
CA SER A 214 6.80 -14.15 -14.26
C SER A 214 6.32 -12.74 -13.86
N SER A 215 6.56 -11.72 -14.69
CA SER A 215 6.06 -10.36 -14.46
C SER A 215 4.57 -10.18 -14.81
N ILE A 216 3.98 -11.05 -15.60
CA ILE A 216 2.57 -10.94 -16.04
C ILE A 216 1.59 -10.99 -14.87
N PRO A 217 1.66 -11.95 -13.92
CA PRO A 217 0.79 -11.94 -12.73
C PRO A 217 0.91 -10.65 -11.91
N PHE A 218 2.09 -10.05 -11.86
CA PHE A 218 2.31 -8.77 -11.19
C PHE A 218 1.49 -7.63 -11.83
N TYR A 219 1.47 -7.51 -13.16
CA TYR A 219 0.66 -6.49 -13.84
C TYR A 219 -0.84 -6.74 -13.70
N ILE A 220 -1.27 -8.00 -13.75
CA ILE A 220 -2.69 -8.37 -13.52
C ILE A 220 -3.09 -8.02 -12.09
N TYR A 221 -2.28 -8.35 -11.10
CA TYR A 221 -2.54 -8.02 -9.70
C TYR A 221 -2.63 -6.51 -9.49
N LEU A 222 -1.71 -5.74 -10.09
CA LEU A 222 -1.72 -4.28 -10.06
C LEU A 222 -3.05 -3.72 -10.60
N TYR A 223 -3.46 -4.19 -11.75
CA TYR A 223 -4.68 -3.74 -12.41
C TYR A 223 -5.93 -4.05 -11.56
N CYS A 224 -6.09 -5.29 -11.11
CA CYS A 224 -7.20 -5.70 -10.26
C CYS A 224 -7.23 -4.91 -8.94
N SER A 225 -6.06 -4.66 -8.36
CA SER A 225 -5.94 -3.91 -7.11
C SER A 225 -6.37 -2.45 -7.26
N TYR A 226 -6.01 -1.78 -8.36
CA TYR A 226 -6.48 -0.43 -8.63
C TYR A 226 -7.99 -0.36 -8.87
N LEU A 227 -8.58 -1.35 -9.56
CA LEU A 227 -10.02 -1.43 -9.74
C LEU A 227 -10.76 -1.58 -8.41
N ASN A 228 -10.32 -2.52 -7.59
CA ASN A 228 -10.92 -2.75 -6.28
C ASN A 228 -10.74 -1.54 -5.35
N TYR A 229 -9.58 -0.90 -5.39
CA TYR A 229 -9.30 0.26 -4.55
C TYR A 229 -10.20 1.46 -4.88
N LEU A 230 -10.62 1.62 -6.13
CA LEU A 230 -11.55 2.69 -6.53
C LEU A 230 -12.85 2.65 -5.71
N LEU A 231 -13.33 1.46 -5.32
CA LEU A 231 -14.55 1.29 -4.54
C LEU A 231 -14.44 1.87 -3.12
N PHE A 232 -13.24 1.89 -2.55
CA PHE A 232 -12.99 2.30 -1.17
C PHE A 232 -12.20 3.60 -1.07
N TYR A 233 -11.79 4.16 -2.21
CA TYR A 233 -10.89 5.30 -2.27
C TYR A 233 -11.43 6.55 -1.55
N GLU A 234 -12.72 6.85 -1.73
CA GLU A 234 -13.36 8.02 -1.12
C GLU A 234 -13.28 7.97 0.42
N GLN A 235 -13.43 6.79 1.02
CA GLN A 235 -13.32 6.59 2.46
C GLN A 235 -11.87 6.79 2.94
N VAL A 236 -10.92 6.17 2.26
CA VAL A 236 -9.49 6.26 2.62
C VAL A 236 -8.97 7.70 2.49
N GLU A 237 -9.28 8.38 1.38
CA GLU A 237 -8.79 9.74 1.12
C GLU A 237 -9.37 10.75 2.09
N SER A 238 -10.65 10.64 2.45
CA SER A 238 -11.29 11.56 3.40
C SER A 238 -10.62 11.53 4.78
N ILE A 239 -10.12 10.37 5.20
CA ILE A 239 -9.40 10.22 6.47
C ILE A 239 -8.00 10.84 6.39
N LEU A 240 -7.27 10.56 5.30
CA LEU A 240 -5.92 11.10 5.10
C LEU A 240 -5.92 12.62 4.96
N GLU A 241 -6.91 13.21 4.28
CA GLU A 241 -7.05 14.68 4.17
C GLU A 241 -7.37 15.33 5.51
N LYS A 242 -8.27 14.76 6.30
CA LYS A 242 -8.61 15.28 7.63
C LYS A 242 -7.38 15.33 8.54
N GLU A 243 -6.60 14.26 8.59
CA GLU A 243 -5.40 14.20 9.44
C GLU A 243 -4.36 15.25 9.05
N MET A 244 -4.15 15.46 7.74
CA MET A 244 -3.23 16.51 7.28
C MET A 244 -3.68 17.91 7.70
N MET A 245 -5.00 18.19 7.67
CA MET A 245 -5.53 19.47 8.12
C MET A 245 -5.29 19.66 9.63
N GLU A 246 -5.43 18.59 10.41
CA GLU A 246 -5.22 18.64 11.87
C GLU A 246 -3.73 18.74 12.24
N GLU A 247 -2.82 17.98 11.59
CA GLU A 247 -1.36 18.15 11.79
C GLU A 247 -0.93 19.60 11.50
N THR A 248 -1.51 20.23 10.47
CA THR A 248 -1.23 21.62 10.12
C THR A 248 -1.76 22.58 11.17
N SER A 249 -2.96 22.34 11.72
CA SER A 249 -3.57 23.16 12.76
C SER A 249 -2.87 23.04 14.11
N GLN A 250 -2.38 21.83 14.46
CA GLN A 250 -1.62 21.60 15.70
C GLN A 250 -0.24 22.24 15.66
N THR A 251 0.45 22.28 14.52
CA THR A 251 1.72 22.99 14.35
C THR A 251 1.58 24.51 14.51
N LEU A 252 0.40 25.05 14.27
CA LEU A 252 0.11 26.48 14.46
C LEU A 252 -0.29 26.82 15.92
N ASN A 253 -0.79 25.85 16.69
CA ASN A 253 -1.32 26.00 18.04
C ASN A 253 -0.43 25.39 19.14
N CYS A 254 0.86 25.19 18.92
CA CYS A 254 1.81 24.75 19.95
C CYS A 254 2.08 25.87 20.97
N ASN A 255 1.05 26.23 21.76
CA ASN A 255 1.21 26.95 23.01
C ASN A 255 0.20 26.45 24.02
N GLU A 256 0.72 25.95 25.15
CA GLU A 256 0.06 25.74 26.43
C GLU A 256 -0.94 24.58 26.52
N HIS A 257 -0.46 23.43 26.93
CA HIS A 257 -1.26 22.50 27.72
C HIS A 257 -0.76 22.51 29.17
N ASP A 258 -1.64 23.02 30.05
CA ASP A 258 -1.49 22.95 31.49
C ASP A 258 -1.51 21.48 31.97
N ASP A 259 -0.35 20.92 32.27
CA ASP A 259 -0.18 19.58 32.85
C ASP A 259 -0.85 19.40 34.23
N ALA A 260 -1.30 20.47 34.86
CA ALA A 260 -1.86 20.44 36.22
C ALA A 260 -3.34 19.99 36.33
N LEU A 261 -4.10 19.96 35.21
CA LEU A 261 -5.52 19.56 35.18
C LEU A 261 -5.77 18.11 34.75
N LEU A 262 -4.75 17.39 34.35
CA LEU A 262 -4.82 16.04 33.80
C LEU A 262 -5.49 14.98 34.71
N PRO A 263 -5.20 14.87 36.05
CA PRO A 263 -5.78 13.82 36.89
C PRO A 263 -7.30 13.91 37.05
N THR A 264 -7.82 15.11 37.23
CA THR A 264 -9.26 15.31 37.42
C THR A 264 -10.04 15.08 36.12
N TYR A 265 -9.47 15.48 35.00
CA TYR A 265 -10.06 15.27 33.69
C TYR A 265 -10.07 13.77 33.31
N HIS A 266 -9.02 13.01 33.67
CA HIS A 266 -9.00 11.56 33.51
C HIS A 266 -10.12 10.84 34.26
N ALA A 267 -10.41 11.23 35.50
CA ALA A 267 -11.51 10.66 36.29
C ALA A 267 -12.88 10.91 35.65
N THR A 268 -13.12 12.11 35.16
CA THR A 268 -14.38 12.48 34.47
C THR A 268 -14.56 11.71 33.14
N ILE A 269 -13.52 11.57 32.36
CA ILE A 269 -13.56 10.78 31.11
C ILE A 269 -13.82 9.32 31.42
N LYS A 270 -13.15 8.74 32.42
CA LYS A 270 -13.36 7.35 32.83
C LYS A 270 -14.82 7.08 33.16
N GLU A 271 -15.44 7.93 34.02
CA GLU A 271 -16.85 7.77 34.42
C GLU A 271 -17.80 7.82 33.20
N ARG A 272 -17.58 8.75 32.27
CA ARG A 272 -18.40 8.86 31.06
C ARG A 272 -18.19 7.65 30.15
N LEU A 273 -16.95 7.17 30.02
CA LEU A 273 -16.60 6.03 29.21
C LEU A 273 -17.21 4.74 29.78
N ASP A 274 -17.18 4.55 31.11
CA ASP A 274 -17.78 3.40 31.78
C ASP A 274 -19.32 3.39 31.59
N LYS A 275 -19.97 4.54 31.66
CA LYS A 275 -21.40 4.67 31.34
C LYS A 275 -21.72 4.34 29.89
N TRP A 276 -20.87 4.80 28.95
CA TRP A 276 -21.04 4.52 27.52
C TRP A 276 -20.83 3.04 27.21
N ILE A 277 -19.84 2.38 27.83
CA ILE A 277 -19.61 0.93 27.72
C ILE A 277 -20.81 0.15 28.28
N THR A 278 -21.33 0.54 29.44
CA THR A 278 -22.49 -0.12 30.07
C THR A 278 -23.79 0.02 29.24
N ALA A 279 -23.87 1.06 28.41
CA ALA A 279 -24.97 1.28 27.47
C ALA A 279 -24.74 0.62 26.11
N ASP A 280 -23.74 -0.28 25.97
CA ASP A 280 -23.38 -0.97 24.74
C ASP A 280 -23.10 -0.07 23.55
N GLY A 281 -22.62 1.16 23.80
CA GLY A 281 -22.37 2.17 22.77
C GLY A 281 -21.36 1.70 21.69
N TYR A 282 -20.51 0.73 22.01
CA TYR A 282 -19.54 0.13 21.08
C TYR A 282 -20.19 -0.73 19.98
N THR A 283 -21.45 -1.09 20.09
CA THR A 283 -22.19 -1.85 19.07
C THR A 283 -22.63 -0.99 17.88
N LEU A 284 -22.44 0.33 17.96
CA LEU A 284 -22.69 1.22 16.82
C LEU A 284 -21.75 0.89 15.66
N GLN A 285 -22.31 0.57 14.49
CA GLN A 285 -21.53 0.25 13.29
C GLN A 285 -20.79 1.48 12.77
N GLY A 286 -19.57 1.28 12.26
CA GLY A 286 -18.78 2.35 11.67
C GLY A 286 -18.27 3.41 12.68
N LEU A 287 -18.33 3.14 13.98
CA LEU A 287 -17.93 4.05 15.04
C LEU A 287 -16.52 4.60 14.83
N THR A 288 -16.40 5.93 14.90
CA THR A 288 -15.15 6.66 14.84
C THR A 288 -14.76 7.20 16.21
N ILE A 289 -13.46 7.43 16.43
CA ILE A 289 -12.98 8.05 17.67
C ILE A 289 -13.49 9.48 17.82
N GLU A 290 -13.75 10.18 16.70
CA GLU A 290 -14.31 11.54 16.68
C GLU A 290 -15.74 11.55 17.24
N GLU A 291 -16.59 10.61 16.80
CA GLU A 291 -17.97 10.46 17.31
C GLU A 291 -17.98 10.09 18.78
N LEU A 292 -17.10 9.17 19.20
CA LEU A 292 -16.95 8.83 20.60
C LEU A 292 -16.46 10.02 21.43
N ALA A 293 -15.46 10.75 20.95
CA ALA A 293 -14.95 11.94 21.64
C ALA A 293 -16.04 13.02 21.80
N ALA A 294 -16.84 13.25 20.76
CA ALA A 294 -17.99 14.14 20.84
C ALA A 294 -19.01 13.68 21.89
N THR A 295 -19.34 12.38 21.91
CA THR A 295 -20.27 11.79 22.90
C THR A 295 -19.74 11.92 24.32
N LEU A 296 -18.45 11.78 24.55
CA LEU A 296 -17.80 11.91 25.85
C LEU A 296 -17.47 13.36 26.20
N VAL A 297 -17.82 14.34 25.34
CA VAL A 297 -17.50 15.77 25.52
C VAL A 297 -15.98 15.96 25.74
N THR A 298 -15.16 15.43 24.85
CA THR A 298 -13.70 15.52 24.87
C THR A 298 -13.17 15.73 23.45
N ASN A 299 -11.87 15.83 23.29
CA ASN A 299 -11.26 15.89 21.97
C ASN A 299 -10.65 14.54 21.57
N ARG A 300 -10.53 14.31 20.26
CA ARG A 300 -9.99 13.09 19.65
C ARG A 300 -8.58 12.74 20.14
N THR A 301 -7.70 13.73 20.16
CA THR A 301 -6.29 13.54 20.51
C THR A 301 -6.14 13.04 21.95
N TYR A 302 -6.90 13.66 22.87
CA TYR A 302 -6.92 13.25 24.25
C TYR A 302 -7.47 11.83 24.42
N LEU A 303 -8.61 11.52 23.79
CA LEU A 303 -9.23 10.19 23.88
C LEU A 303 -8.34 9.10 23.32
N SER A 304 -7.68 9.34 22.19
CA SER A 304 -6.70 8.41 21.61
C SER A 304 -5.53 8.15 22.55
N SER A 305 -4.98 9.22 23.14
CA SER A 305 -3.89 9.11 24.13
C SER A 305 -4.35 8.36 25.39
N TYR A 306 -5.57 8.63 25.87
CA TYR A 306 -6.17 7.96 27.03
C TYR A 306 -6.31 6.45 26.78
N ILE A 307 -6.88 6.04 25.64
CA ILE A 307 -7.06 4.63 25.27
C ILE A 307 -5.70 3.93 25.22
N LYS A 308 -4.71 4.51 24.55
CA LYS A 308 -3.35 3.94 24.45
C LYS A 308 -2.68 3.82 25.82
N MET A 309 -2.86 4.80 26.70
CA MET A 309 -2.23 4.81 28.02
C MET A 309 -2.89 3.81 28.97
N VAL A 310 -4.22 3.71 28.97
CA VAL A 310 -4.98 2.90 29.92
C VAL A 310 -5.10 1.44 29.47
N TYR A 311 -5.40 1.23 28.17
CA TYR A 311 -5.66 -0.11 27.63
C TYR A 311 -4.49 -0.70 26.83
N HIS A 312 -3.45 0.10 26.50
CA HIS A 312 -2.25 -0.30 25.76
C HIS A 312 -2.52 -0.87 24.35
N VAL A 313 -3.65 -0.50 23.74
CA VAL A 313 -4.08 -0.93 22.41
C VAL A 313 -4.55 0.28 21.56
N SER A 314 -4.70 0.08 20.27
CA SER A 314 -5.32 1.07 19.37
C SER A 314 -6.83 1.17 19.62
N PHE A 315 -7.46 2.28 19.16
CA PHE A 315 -8.92 2.43 19.25
C PHE A 315 -9.67 1.27 18.59
N ARG A 316 -9.23 0.84 17.40
CA ARG A 316 -9.81 -0.29 16.69
C ARG A 316 -9.75 -1.59 17.50
N GLU A 317 -8.59 -1.89 18.06
CA GLU A 317 -8.39 -3.12 18.86
C GLU A 317 -9.24 -3.09 20.13
N TRP A 318 -9.30 -1.94 20.80
CA TRP A 318 -10.11 -1.76 22.00
C TRP A 318 -11.62 -1.96 21.71
N ILE A 319 -12.18 -1.31 20.67
CA ILE A 319 -13.56 -1.52 20.27
C ILE A 319 -13.84 -2.97 19.85
N ALA A 320 -12.91 -3.58 19.10
CA ALA A 320 -13.04 -4.97 18.71
C ALA A 320 -13.08 -5.92 19.91
N GLU A 321 -12.34 -5.65 20.98
CA GLU A 321 -12.41 -6.43 22.24
C GLU A 321 -13.78 -6.37 22.89
N LEU A 322 -14.33 -5.16 23.03
CA LEU A 322 -15.67 -4.97 23.58
C LEU A 322 -16.73 -5.69 22.74
N ARG A 323 -16.68 -5.55 21.41
CA ARG A 323 -17.59 -6.21 20.48
C ARG A 323 -17.48 -7.74 20.51
N ILE A 324 -16.26 -8.30 20.63
CA ILE A 324 -16.08 -9.76 20.77
C ILE A 324 -16.64 -10.26 22.10
N ALA A 325 -16.44 -9.53 23.20
CA ALA A 325 -17.01 -9.90 24.48
C ALA A 325 -18.55 -9.94 24.42
N TYR A 326 -19.18 -8.94 23.81
CA TYR A 326 -20.61 -8.88 23.56
C TYR A 326 -21.07 -10.04 22.64
N ALA A 327 -20.39 -10.25 21.54
CA ALA A 327 -20.71 -11.34 20.61
C ALA A 327 -20.68 -12.71 21.28
N LYS A 328 -19.74 -12.97 22.19
CA LYS A 328 -19.67 -14.22 22.97
C LYS A 328 -20.92 -14.44 23.83
N GLN A 329 -21.42 -13.39 24.46
CA GLN A 329 -22.67 -13.45 25.23
C GLN A 329 -23.84 -13.74 24.30
N GLN A 330 -23.97 -13.03 23.18
CA GLN A 330 -25.05 -13.24 22.21
C GLN A 330 -25.01 -14.64 21.57
N LEU A 331 -23.82 -15.19 21.32
CA LEU A 331 -23.64 -16.55 20.78
C LEU A 331 -24.20 -17.63 21.70
N VAL A 332 -24.17 -17.42 23.02
CA VAL A 332 -24.70 -18.35 24.03
C VAL A 332 -26.18 -18.09 24.32
N GLN A 333 -26.57 -16.82 24.48
CA GLN A 333 -27.92 -16.42 24.86
C GLN A 333 -28.92 -16.60 23.71
N HIS A 334 -28.47 -16.48 22.46
CA HIS A 334 -29.29 -16.56 21.25
C HIS A 334 -28.78 -17.62 20.28
N PRO A 335 -28.90 -18.90 20.63
CA PRO A 335 -28.43 -20.00 19.77
C PRO A 335 -29.18 -20.09 18.44
N GLU A 336 -30.40 -19.54 18.36
CA GLU A 336 -31.26 -19.46 17.16
C GLU A 336 -30.72 -18.46 16.12
N LEU A 337 -29.94 -17.44 16.55
CA LEU A 337 -29.43 -16.43 15.63
C LEU A 337 -28.25 -16.95 14.80
N THR A 338 -28.17 -16.52 13.55
CA THR A 338 -27.02 -16.81 12.70
C THR A 338 -25.77 -16.05 13.20
N VAL A 339 -24.59 -16.60 12.89
CA VAL A 339 -23.31 -15.91 13.19
C VAL A 339 -23.23 -14.54 12.50
N ALA A 340 -23.86 -14.41 11.31
CA ALA A 340 -23.92 -13.14 10.60
C ALA A 340 -24.78 -12.10 11.34
N ALA A 341 -25.96 -12.50 11.82
CA ALA A 341 -26.84 -11.62 12.60
C ALA A 341 -26.17 -11.15 13.91
N ILE A 342 -25.46 -12.06 14.60
CA ILE A 342 -24.72 -11.70 15.81
C ILE A 342 -23.54 -10.78 15.50
N SER A 343 -22.82 -10.99 14.40
CA SER A 343 -21.76 -10.09 13.94
C SER A 343 -22.29 -8.68 13.73
N GLU A 344 -23.44 -8.55 13.06
CA GLU A 344 -24.10 -7.28 12.80
C GLU A 344 -24.60 -6.61 14.10
N ALA A 345 -25.28 -7.36 14.96
CA ALA A 345 -25.77 -6.87 16.27
C ALA A 345 -24.62 -6.44 17.19
N SER A 346 -23.42 -7.04 17.04
CA SER A 346 -22.23 -6.65 17.78
C SER A 346 -21.50 -5.42 17.18
N GLY A 347 -22.03 -4.82 16.12
CA GLY A 347 -21.51 -3.62 15.50
C GLY A 347 -20.45 -3.82 14.42
N PHE A 348 -20.17 -5.06 13.97
CA PHE A 348 -19.25 -5.30 12.87
C PHE A 348 -19.91 -5.06 11.51
N LEU A 349 -19.27 -4.26 10.65
CA LEU A 349 -19.73 -4.05 9.27
C LEU A 349 -19.46 -5.26 8.36
N SER A 350 -18.47 -6.09 8.69
CA SER A 350 -18.04 -7.21 7.87
C SER A 350 -17.97 -8.50 8.67
N LEU A 351 -18.74 -9.51 8.24
CA LEU A 351 -18.68 -10.86 8.78
C LEU A 351 -17.29 -11.49 8.66
N SER A 352 -16.58 -11.19 7.57
CA SER A 352 -15.22 -11.69 7.35
C SER A 352 -14.24 -11.11 8.36
N TYR A 353 -14.33 -9.81 8.64
CA TYR A 353 -13.51 -9.15 9.66
C TYR A 353 -13.84 -9.67 11.06
N PHE A 354 -15.13 -9.77 11.41
CA PHE A 354 -15.57 -10.38 12.67
C PHE A 354 -14.98 -11.78 12.85
N THR A 355 -15.15 -12.65 11.86
CA THR A 355 -14.67 -14.05 11.93
C THR A 355 -13.16 -14.11 12.11
N LYS A 356 -12.41 -13.25 11.40
CA LYS A 356 -10.96 -13.15 11.49
C LYS A 356 -10.53 -12.76 12.92
N ILE A 357 -11.08 -11.66 13.45
CA ILE A 357 -10.73 -11.16 14.80
C ILE A 357 -11.15 -12.16 15.88
N PHE A 358 -12.37 -12.69 15.79
CA PHE A 358 -12.86 -13.69 16.74
C PHE A 358 -11.94 -14.92 16.75
N THR A 359 -11.58 -15.45 15.58
CA THR A 359 -10.69 -16.60 15.47
C THR A 359 -9.30 -16.32 16.02
N THR A 360 -8.78 -15.11 15.78
CA THR A 360 -7.46 -14.70 16.31
C THR A 360 -7.46 -14.65 17.84
N LYS A 361 -8.55 -14.14 18.45
CA LYS A 361 -8.65 -13.99 19.91
C LYS A 361 -9.05 -15.28 20.64
N GLU A 362 -9.98 -16.05 20.08
CA GLU A 362 -10.56 -17.24 20.74
C GLU A 362 -9.95 -18.56 20.23
N GLY A 363 -9.02 -18.51 19.27
CA GLY A 363 -8.35 -19.68 18.71
C GLY A 363 -9.23 -20.58 17.82
N CYS A 364 -10.50 -20.22 17.61
CA CYS A 364 -11.42 -20.98 16.74
C CYS A 364 -12.54 -20.08 16.19
N PRO A 365 -13.14 -20.45 15.02
CA PRO A 365 -14.25 -19.71 14.42
C PRO A 365 -15.47 -19.60 15.35
N PRO A 366 -16.27 -18.52 15.24
CA PRO A 366 -17.45 -18.26 16.09
C PRO A 366 -18.45 -19.43 16.15
N SER A 367 -18.71 -20.09 15.04
CA SER A 367 -19.63 -21.25 14.97
C SER A 367 -19.11 -22.44 15.77
N LYS A 368 -17.81 -22.69 15.74
CA LYS A 368 -17.17 -23.78 16.52
C LYS A 368 -17.10 -23.43 18.00
N TRP A 369 -16.79 -22.17 18.30
CA TRP A 369 -16.80 -21.66 19.67
C TRP A 369 -18.19 -21.79 20.32
N ARG A 370 -19.27 -21.38 19.62
CA ARG A 370 -20.66 -21.53 20.10
C ARG A 370 -20.99 -22.98 20.50
N LYS A 371 -20.66 -23.96 19.62
CA LYS A 371 -20.91 -25.37 19.89
C LYS A 371 -20.22 -25.85 21.16
N ARG A 372 -18.98 -25.40 21.38
CA ARG A 372 -18.21 -25.76 22.60
C ARG A 372 -18.78 -25.08 23.85
N ALA A 373 -19.15 -23.80 23.75
CA ALA A 373 -19.68 -23.05 24.89
C ALA A 373 -21.02 -23.63 25.36
N ILE A 374 -21.92 -24.02 24.44
CA ILE A 374 -23.22 -24.63 24.76
C ILE A 374 -23.04 -26.07 25.29
N ALA A 375 -22.03 -26.81 24.83
CA ALA A 375 -21.78 -28.18 25.32
C ALA A 375 -21.13 -28.22 26.70
N ASN A 376 -20.51 -27.14 27.15
CA ASN A 376 -19.81 -27.04 28.44
C ASN A 376 -20.57 -26.24 29.51
N GLY A 377 -21.73 -25.63 29.19
CA GLY A 377 -22.63 -24.95 30.09
C GLY A 377 -23.91 -25.74 30.30
#